data_632bad828fe282b66193698ef6314fe7
#
_entry.id   632bad828fe282b66193698ef6314fe7
#
_cell.length_a   1.000
_cell.length_b   1.000
_cell.length_c   1.000
_cell.angle_alpha   90.00
_cell.angle_beta   90.00
_cell.angle_gamma   90.00
#
_symmetry.space_group_name_H-M   'P 1'
#
loop_
_entity.id
_entity.type
_entity.pdbx_description
1 polymer ?
#
loop_
_entity_poly.entity_id
_entity_poly.type
_entity_poly.pdbx_seq_one_letter_code
_entity_poly.pdbx_strand_id
1 'polypeptide(L)'
;LLSRGLGDVYKRQEVTGVIPHFMVDQGWHHTGLTELIEVESMHERKRLMAEKSDAVIALPGGCGTLEELLEIITWKQLGLYLNPIVILNTNGFFDPLLEMLENAIEGNFMRKQHGDIWHVAHTPEEAVELVYSIPVWDGSIRKFAAI
;
A
#
# COMPACT_ATOMS: atom_id res chain seq x y z
N LEU A 1 -11.73 4.75 -2.47
CA LEU A 1 -10.72 4.40 -3.48
C LEU A 1 -11.27 4.56 -4.90
N LEU A 2 -12.53 4.20 -5.14
CA LEU A 2 -13.15 4.21 -6.47
C LEU A 2 -13.38 5.61 -7.05
N SER A 3 -13.51 6.64 -6.23
CA SER A 3 -13.70 8.03 -6.70
C SER A 3 -12.40 8.74 -7.10
N ARG A 4 -11.24 8.15 -6.83
CA ARG A 4 -9.94 8.79 -7.05
C ARG A 4 -9.31 8.47 -8.40
N GLY A 5 -9.76 7.41 -9.08
CA GLY A 5 -9.31 7.04 -10.42
C GLY A 5 -9.68 8.05 -11.54
N LEU A 6 -10.64 8.94 -11.29
CA LEU A 6 -11.02 9.98 -12.26
C LEU A 6 -9.90 10.99 -12.56
N GLY A 7 -9.07 11.31 -11.56
CA GLY A 7 -7.95 12.23 -11.76
C GLY A 7 -6.88 11.65 -12.69
N ASP A 8 -6.66 10.35 -12.62
CA ASP A 8 -5.62 9.67 -13.39
C ASP A 8 -6.04 9.46 -14.84
N VAL A 9 -7.31 9.15 -15.10
CA VAL A 9 -7.88 9.08 -16.45
C VAL A 9 -7.76 10.43 -17.16
N TYR A 10 -8.00 11.53 -16.46
CA TYR A 10 -7.84 12.89 -17.01
C TYR A 10 -6.39 13.21 -17.40
N LYS A 11 -5.40 12.62 -16.72
CA LYS A 11 -3.97 12.82 -16.99
C LYS A 11 -3.37 11.85 -18.01
N ARG A 12 -4.20 11.07 -18.72
CA ARG A 12 -3.81 10.05 -19.69
C ARG A 12 -2.94 8.93 -19.12
N GLN A 13 -3.08 8.63 -17.82
CA GLN A 13 -2.47 7.46 -17.21
C GLN A 13 -3.36 6.24 -17.47
N GLU A 14 -2.74 5.08 -17.61
CA GLU A 14 -3.47 3.81 -17.58
C GLU A 14 -3.83 3.47 -16.15
N VAL A 15 -5.10 3.15 -15.91
CA VAL A 15 -5.61 2.81 -14.58
C VAL A 15 -6.20 1.40 -14.63
N THR A 16 -5.55 0.48 -13.94
CA THR A 16 -6.02 -0.89 -13.78
C THR A 16 -6.71 -1.05 -12.42
N GLY A 17 -7.95 -1.49 -12.42
CA GLY A 17 -8.68 -1.87 -11.21
C GLY A 17 -8.59 -3.38 -10.98
N VAL A 18 -8.39 -3.80 -9.75
CA VAL A 18 -8.47 -5.21 -9.35
C VAL A 18 -9.59 -5.33 -8.32
N ILE A 19 -10.62 -6.12 -8.64
CA ILE A 19 -11.84 -6.18 -7.83
C ILE A 19 -12.42 -7.59 -7.82
N PRO A 20 -12.94 -8.08 -6.67
CA PRO A 20 -13.65 -9.36 -6.61
C PRO A 20 -14.99 -9.32 -7.36
N HIS A 21 -15.37 -10.43 -7.97
CA HIS A 21 -16.63 -10.57 -8.72
C HIS A 21 -17.85 -10.09 -7.94
N PHE A 22 -17.98 -10.44 -6.66
CA PHE A 22 -19.13 -10.03 -5.86
C PHE A 22 -19.27 -8.50 -5.72
N MET A 23 -18.18 -7.74 -5.80
CA MET A 23 -18.21 -6.27 -5.79
C MET A 23 -18.59 -5.71 -7.17
N VAL A 24 -18.19 -6.40 -8.23
CA VAL A 24 -18.62 -6.05 -9.61
C VAL A 24 -20.12 -6.21 -9.75
N ASP A 25 -20.69 -7.31 -9.26
CA ASP A 25 -22.11 -7.60 -9.26
C ASP A 25 -22.94 -6.52 -8.51
N GLN A 26 -22.35 -5.90 -7.49
CA GLN A 26 -22.96 -4.77 -6.76
C GLN A 26 -22.75 -3.41 -7.44
N GLY A 27 -22.02 -3.36 -8.55
CA GLY A 27 -21.73 -2.12 -9.25
C GLY A 27 -20.74 -1.20 -8.51
N TRP A 28 -19.89 -1.74 -7.65
CA TRP A 28 -18.94 -0.96 -6.83
C TRP A 28 -17.64 -0.64 -7.56
N HIS A 29 -17.48 -1.04 -8.81
CA HIS A 29 -16.33 -0.71 -9.63
C HIS A 29 -16.50 0.63 -10.33
N HIS A 30 -15.40 1.30 -10.65
CA HIS A 30 -15.40 2.51 -11.43
C HIS A 30 -15.45 2.16 -12.93
N THR A 31 -16.37 2.77 -13.68
CA THR A 31 -16.58 2.48 -15.12
C THR A 31 -15.56 3.15 -16.05
N GLY A 32 -14.76 4.09 -15.54
CA GLY A 32 -13.73 4.83 -16.30
C GLY A 32 -12.32 4.25 -16.19
N LEU A 33 -12.20 2.97 -15.84
CA LEU A 33 -10.88 2.30 -15.77
C LEU A 33 -10.39 1.95 -17.18
N THR A 34 -9.06 1.96 -17.38
CA THR A 34 -8.42 1.46 -18.59
C THR A 34 -8.54 -0.07 -18.68
N GLU A 35 -8.36 -0.74 -17.55
CA GLU A 35 -8.49 -2.19 -17.41
C GLU A 35 -9.19 -2.54 -16.11
N LEU A 36 -10.05 -3.55 -16.13
CA LEU A 36 -10.65 -4.15 -14.95
C LEU A 36 -10.28 -5.62 -14.87
N ILE A 37 -9.59 -6.00 -13.80
CA ILE A 37 -9.23 -7.40 -13.51
C ILE A 37 -10.17 -7.90 -12.42
N GLU A 38 -10.99 -8.86 -12.77
CA GLU A 38 -11.89 -9.51 -11.83
C GLU A 38 -11.20 -10.74 -11.19
N VAL A 39 -11.36 -10.88 -9.88
CA VAL A 39 -10.76 -11.95 -9.08
C VAL A 39 -11.80 -12.65 -8.21
N GLU A 40 -11.47 -13.85 -7.74
CA GLU A 40 -12.41 -14.67 -6.95
C GLU A 40 -12.51 -14.24 -5.48
N SER A 41 -11.44 -13.63 -4.92
CA SER A 41 -11.40 -13.33 -3.50
C SER A 41 -10.63 -12.04 -3.20
N MET A 42 -10.83 -11.51 -1.97
CA MET A 42 -10.06 -10.38 -1.45
C MET A 42 -8.57 -10.72 -1.30
N HIS A 43 -8.22 -11.96 -1.00
CA HIS A 43 -6.82 -12.40 -0.91
C HIS A 43 -6.14 -12.38 -2.28
N GLU A 44 -6.82 -12.89 -3.31
CA GLU A 44 -6.32 -12.85 -4.67
C GLU A 44 -6.14 -11.41 -5.17
N ARG A 45 -7.12 -10.53 -4.87
CA ARG A 45 -7.04 -9.10 -5.18
C ARG A 45 -5.76 -8.48 -4.63
N LYS A 46 -5.51 -8.63 -3.33
CA LYS A 46 -4.35 -8.02 -2.66
C LYS A 46 -3.03 -8.61 -3.18
N ARG A 47 -2.97 -9.93 -3.38
CA ARG A 47 -1.79 -10.58 -3.94
C ARG A 47 -1.49 -10.06 -5.34
N LEU A 48 -2.48 -9.99 -6.22
CA LEU A 48 -2.30 -9.54 -7.59
C LEU A 48 -1.89 -8.06 -7.67
N MET A 49 -2.47 -7.20 -6.82
CA MET A 49 -2.06 -5.81 -6.72
C MET A 49 -0.59 -5.67 -6.32
N ALA A 50 -0.13 -6.42 -5.33
CA ALA A 50 1.26 -6.41 -4.90
C ALA A 50 2.22 -6.95 -5.98
N GLU A 51 1.85 -8.05 -6.65
CA GLU A 51 2.65 -8.65 -7.72
C GLU A 51 2.81 -7.73 -8.94
N LYS A 52 1.80 -6.91 -9.24
CA LYS A 52 1.80 -5.98 -10.37
C LYS A 52 2.37 -4.61 -10.05
N SER A 53 2.69 -4.32 -8.79
CA SER A 53 3.13 -2.98 -8.36
C SER A 53 4.64 -2.90 -8.13
N ASP A 54 5.25 -1.84 -8.63
CA ASP A 54 6.66 -1.48 -8.37
C ASP A 54 6.80 -0.63 -7.09
N ALA A 55 5.70 -0.14 -6.55
CA ALA A 55 5.61 0.59 -5.28
C ALA A 55 4.18 0.64 -4.77
N VAL A 56 4.02 0.96 -3.50
CA VAL A 56 2.71 1.20 -2.86
C VAL A 56 2.68 2.60 -2.28
N ILE A 57 1.62 3.35 -2.56
CA ILE A 57 1.30 4.61 -1.89
C ILE A 57 -0.04 4.45 -1.18
N ALA A 58 -0.02 4.48 0.15
CA ALA A 58 -1.24 4.45 0.95
C ALA A 58 -1.81 5.86 1.08
N LEU A 59 -3.05 6.03 0.63
CA LEU A 59 -3.80 7.29 0.76
C LEU A 59 -4.68 7.25 2.01
N PRO A 60 -5.05 8.42 2.61
CA PRO A 60 -6.04 8.46 3.67
C PRO A 60 -7.31 7.68 3.31
N GLY A 61 -7.74 6.79 4.20
CA GLY A 61 -8.86 5.89 3.95
C GLY A 61 -9.34 5.15 5.20
N GLY A 62 -10.33 4.30 5.05
CA GLY A 62 -10.93 3.55 6.15
C GLY A 62 -10.25 2.21 6.46
N CYS A 63 -11.01 1.30 7.09
CA CYS A 63 -10.52 0.00 7.54
C CYS A 63 -9.88 -0.83 6.41
N GLY A 64 -10.44 -0.78 5.19
CA GLY A 64 -9.86 -1.51 4.06
C GLY A 64 -8.46 -1.01 3.69
N THR A 65 -8.24 0.31 3.70
CA THR A 65 -6.92 0.90 3.47
C THR A 65 -5.93 0.51 4.57
N LEU A 66 -6.36 0.55 5.83
CA LEU A 66 -5.51 0.16 6.97
C LEU A 66 -5.16 -1.33 6.91
N GLU A 67 -6.10 -2.18 6.57
CA GLU A 67 -5.88 -3.61 6.42
C GLU A 67 -4.88 -3.92 5.30
N GLU A 68 -5.05 -3.31 4.12
CA GLU A 68 -4.14 -3.46 2.99
C GLU A 68 -2.73 -2.92 3.31
N LEU A 69 -2.63 -1.77 3.99
CA LEU A 69 -1.36 -1.18 4.38
C LEU A 69 -0.61 -2.06 5.39
N LEU A 70 -1.26 -2.51 6.44
CA LEU A 70 -0.63 -3.37 7.45
C LEU A 70 -0.25 -4.74 6.88
N GLU A 71 -1.03 -5.27 5.96
CA GLU A 71 -0.67 -6.52 5.26
C GLU A 71 0.59 -6.36 4.40
N ILE A 72 0.69 -5.30 3.60
CA ILE A 72 1.88 -5.10 2.76
C ILE A 72 3.13 -4.76 3.58
N ILE A 73 2.99 -4.06 4.71
CA ILE A 73 4.07 -3.87 5.70
C ILE A 73 4.53 -5.23 6.24
N THR A 74 3.59 -6.10 6.62
CA THR A 74 3.89 -7.45 7.09
C THR A 74 4.59 -8.27 6.01
N TRP A 75 4.13 -8.22 4.77
CA TRP A 75 4.79 -8.92 3.67
C TRP A 75 6.21 -8.42 3.43
N LYS A 76 6.44 -7.12 3.58
CA LYS A 76 7.80 -6.57 3.47
C LYS A 76 8.68 -6.99 4.64
N GLN A 77 8.15 -7.04 5.85
CA GLN A 77 8.82 -7.60 7.03
C GLN A 77 9.24 -9.07 6.82
N LEU A 78 8.38 -9.86 6.16
CA LEU A 78 8.64 -11.26 5.84
C LEU A 78 9.49 -11.46 4.57
N GLY A 79 9.83 -10.39 3.85
CA GLY A 79 10.57 -10.44 2.60
C GLY A 79 9.77 -11.05 1.43
N LEU A 80 8.45 -10.96 1.48
CA LEU A 80 7.52 -11.35 0.42
C LEU A 80 7.25 -10.21 -0.56
N TYR A 81 7.42 -8.97 -0.11
CA TYR A 81 7.35 -7.74 -0.89
C TYR A 81 8.58 -6.89 -0.58
N LEU A 82 9.28 -6.39 -1.58
CA LEU A 82 10.55 -5.68 -1.38
C LEU A 82 10.52 -4.23 -1.90
N ASN A 83 9.47 -3.86 -2.62
CA ASN A 83 9.35 -2.56 -3.26
C ASN A 83 9.00 -1.44 -2.24
N PRO A 84 9.16 -0.17 -2.60
CA PRO A 84 8.85 0.97 -1.73
C PRO A 84 7.41 0.97 -1.23
N ILE A 85 7.23 1.35 0.04
CA ILE A 85 5.92 1.62 0.66
C ILE A 85 5.96 3.05 1.17
N VAL A 86 5.05 3.90 0.67
CA VAL A 86 4.92 5.29 1.07
C VAL A 86 3.55 5.53 1.68
N ILE A 87 3.51 6.16 2.83
CA ILE A 87 2.28 6.58 3.51
C ILE A 87 2.09 8.08 3.24
N LEU A 88 1.06 8.45 2.47
CA LEU A 88 0.72 9.84 2.23
C LEU A 88 -0.06 10.40 3.41
N ASN A 89 0.65 11.05 4.31
CA ASN A 89 0.13 11.59 5.58
C ASN A 89 -0.42 13.01 5.41
N THR A 90 -1.39 13.18 4.53
CA THR A 90 -2.05 14.47 4.30
C THR A 90 -2.75 14.95 5.57
N ASN A 91 -2.41 16.16 6.02
CA ASN A 91 -2.97 16.77 7.24
C ASN A 91 -2.84 15.92 8.51
N GLY A 92 -1.81 15.08 8.61
CA GLY A 92 -1.59 14.24 9.79
C GLY A 92 -2.60 13.10 9.95
N PHE A 93 -3.28 12.70 8.87
CA PHE A 93 -4.31 11.65 8.94
C PHE A 93 -3.80 10.34 9.53
N PHE A 94 -2.56 9.97 9.23
CA PHE A 94 -1.94 8.74 9.71
C PHE A 94 -1.10 8.90 10.98
N ASP A 95 -1.04 10.10 11.59
CA ASP A 95 -0.25 10.31 12.83
C ASP A 95 -0.55 9.27 13.90
N PRO A 96 -1.83 8.93 14.23
CA PRO A 96 -2.11 7.92 15.25
C PRO A 96 -1.63 6.50 14.87
N LEU A 97 -1.65 6.15 13.58
CA LEU A 97 -1.13 4.87 13.10
C LEU A 97 0.39 4.82 13.19
N LEU A 98 1.06 5.89 12.81
CA LEU A 98 2.52 6.00 12.87
C LEU A 98 3.00 5.91 14.33
N GLU A 99 2.34 6.60 15.25
CA GLU A 99 2.59 6.49 16.69
C GLU A 99 2.40 5.05 17.19
N MET A 100 1.34 4.37 16.75
CA MET A 100 1.10 2.98 17.12
C MET A 100 2.20 2.04 16.61
N LEU A 101 2.69 2.23 15.38
CA LEU A 101 3.79 1.45 14.81
C LEU A 101 5.10 1.71 15.55
N GLU A 102 5.36 2.96 15.94
CA GLU A 102 6.50 3.35 16.75
C GLU A 102 6.46 2.71 18.14
N ASN A 103 5.31 2.75 18.80
CA ASN A 103 5.08 2.06 20.08
C ASN A 103 5.29 0.55 19.96
N ALA A 104 4.95 -0.07 18.84
CA ALA A 104 5.20 -1.49 18.59
C ALA A 104 6.70 -1.80 18.48
N ILE A 105 7.48 -0.89 17.89
CA ILE A 105 8.95 -1.01 17.81
C ILE A 105 9.57 -0.81 19.19
N GLU A 106 9.19 0.23 19.92
CA GLU A 106 9.68 0.53 21.26
C GLU A 106 9.35 -0.59 22.27
N GLY A 107 8.15 -1.15 22.15
CA GLY A 107 7.68 -2.29 22.94
C GLY A 107 8.30 -3.63 22.56
N ASN A 108 9.20 -3.67 21.58
CA ASN A 108 9.84 -4.87 21.03
C ASN A 108 8.84 -5.88 20.41
N PHE A 109 7.66 -5.45 19.98
CA PHE A 109 6.75 -6.23 19.13
C PHE A 109 7.19 -6.22 17.67
N MET A 110 8.00 -5.23 17.29
CA MET A 110 8.69 -5.14 16.01
C MET A 110 10.15 -4.80 16.24
N ARG A 111 11.05 -5.21 15.36
CA ARG A 111 12.45 -4.84 15.44
C ARG A 111 12.68 -3.40 14.98
N LYS A 112 13.73 -2.76 15.47
CA LYS A 112 14.08 -1.37 15.10
C LYS A 112 14.23 -1.20 13.57
N GLN A 113 14.82 -2.19 12.90
CA GLN A 113 14.97 -2.17 11.43
C GLN A 113 13.64 -2.15 10.67
N HIS A 114 12.55 -2.58 11.30
CA HIS A 114 11.22 -2.53 10.67
C HIS A 114 10.67 -1.12 10.55
N GLY A 115 11.23 -0.13 11.26
CA GLY A 115 10.90 1.28 11.09
C GLY A 115 11.28 1.85 9.72
N ASP A 116 12.19 1.18 8.99
CA ASP A 116 12.61 1.57 7.65
C ASP A 116 11.76 0.93 6.54
N ILE A 117 10.74 0.13 6.88
CA ILE A 117 9.87 -0.56 5.92
C ILE A 117 9.02 0.42 5.12
N TRP A 118 8.53 1.47 5.77
CA TRP A 118 7.67 2.51 5.17
C TRP A 118 8.34 3.88 5.25
N HIS A 119 7.90 4.77 4.35
CA HIS A 119 8.31 6.17 4.36
C HIS A 119 7.07 7.05 4.39
N VAL A 120 7.18 8.22 4.98
CA VAL A 120 6.06 9.16 5.14
C VAL A 120 6.24 10.32 4.18
N ALA A 121 5.21 10.64 3.42
CA ALA A 121 5.11 11.84 2.59
C ALA A 121 3.96 12.72 3.07
N HIS A 122 4.10 14.02 2.96
CA HIS A 122 3.06 14.97 3.34
C HIS A 122 2.31 15.56 2.15
N THR A 123 2.90 15.46 0.95
CA THR A 123 2.28 15.88 -0.31
C THR A 123 2.32 14.78 -1.37
N PRO A 124 1.41 14.82 -2.36
CA PRO A 124 1.44 13.86 -3.48
C PRO A 124 2.76 13.88 -4.24
N GLU A 125 3.35 15.06 -4.43
CA GLU A 125 4.62 15.24 -5.14
C GLU A 125 5.75 14.54 -4.38
N GLU A 126 5.83 14.75 -3.07
CA GLU A 126 6.81 14.08 -2.21
C GLU A 126 6.63 12.55 -2.23
N ALA A 127 5.39 12.06 -2.23
CA ALA A 127 5.12 10.64 -2.31
C ALA A 127 5.66 10.00 -3.60
N VAL A 128 5.50 10.70 -4.74
CA VAL A 128 6.02 10.25 -6.03
C VAL A 128 7.56 10.29 -6.03
N GLU A 129 8.17 11.35 -5.52
CA GLU A 129 9.63 11.45 -5.41
C GLU A 129 10.23 10.32 -4.56
N LEU A 130 9.60 10.02 -3.42
CA LEU A 130 10.03 8.92 -2.54
C LEU A 130 9.95 7.56 -3.24
N VAL A 131 8.89 7.28 -3.99
CA VAL A 131 8.75 6.03 -4.75
C VAL A 131 9.94 5.78 -5.66
N TYR A 132 10.46 6.81 -6.33
CA TYR A 132 11.60 6.69 -7.22
C TYR A 132 12.97 6.74 -6.54
N SER A 133 13.06 7.29 -5.33
CA SER A 133 14.32 7.47 -4.60
C SER A 133 14.63 6.35 -3.61
N ILE A 134 13.60 5.66 -3.09
CA ILE A 134 13.77 4.58 -2.12
C ILE A 134 14.32 3.33 -2.84
N PRO A 135 15.46 2.79 -2.40
CA PRO A 135 15.99 1.56 -2.97
C PRO A 135 15.07 0.37 -2.66
N VAL A 136 15.11 -0.64 -3.52
CA VAL A 136 14.46 -1.93 -3.26
C VAL A 136 15.04 -2.52 -1.97
N TRP A 137 14.17 -3.04 -1.12
CA TRP A 137 14.52 -3.61 0.16
C TRP A 137 15.38 -4.87 0.02
N ASP A 138 16.36 -5.06 0.91
CA ASP A 138 17.19 -6.26 0.89
C ASP A 138 16.38 -7.50 1.34
N GLY A 139 16.31 -8.50 0.49
CA GLY A 139 15.63 -9.77 0.80
C GLY A 139 16.22 -10.54 1.97
N SER A 140 17.41 -10.16 2.48
CA SER A 140 18.02 -10.73 3.68
C SER A 140 17.21 -10.42 4.94
N ILE A 141 16.25 -9.50 4.89
CA ILE A 141 15.33 -9.16 6.00
C ILE A 141 14.64 -10.39 6.59
N ARG A 142 14.45 -11.45 5.81
CA ARG A 142 13.90 -12.73 6.28
C ARG A 142 14.63 -13.30 7.48
N LYS A 143 15.94 -13.02 7.63
CA LYS A 143 16.75 -13.45 8.79
C LYS A 143 16.34 -12.74 10.07
N PHE A 144 15.65 -11.62 9.96
CA PHE A 144 15.21 -10.78 11.07
C PHE A 144 13.67 -10.74 11.19
N ALA A 145 12.95 -11.51 10.40
CA ALA A 145 11.48 -11.54 10.41
C ALA A 145 10.92 -12.12 11.73
N ALA A 146 11.64 -13.06 12.35
CA ALA A 146 11.27 -13.60 13.65
C ALA A 146 11.71 -12.66 14.77
N ILE A 147 10.80 -12.41 15.71
CA ILE A 147 11.04 -11.65 16.95
C ILE A 147 11.79 -12.54 17.94
#